data_8b4c2a89093461f3fc200163cd1abea8
#
_entry.id   8b4c2a89093461f3fc200163cd1abea8
#
_cell.length_a   1.000
_cell.length_b   1.000
_cell.length_c   1.000
_cell.angle_alpha   90.00
_cell.angle_beta   90.00
_cell.angle_gamma   90.00
#
_symmetry.space_group_name_H-M   'P 1'
#
loop_
_entity.id
_entity.type
_entity.pdbx_description
1 polymer ?
#
loop_
_entity_poly.entity_id
_entity_poly.type
_entity_poly.pdbx_seq_one_letter_code
_entity_poly.pdbx_strand_id
1 'polypeptide(L)'
;MSTMTNGATITVIATGKSYHTLRDWGLAIGNNNCIGTPVQETFYLDVPGADGFLDYSEALTGRPIFKQRPIEIILGGTMDRRIWNSFISSIRILLHGKRVRIVFDDFPGYYWEGRAEVTEFDRVREIGTFKLSIPQADPYGYSLNDNSTSDWLWNPFDFELGVIDDPIQITLTADSPTSSCTISHSAVPFVVSIQVTDIGETGLKMTVDGDDYLLQKGENRLAELLVGDHDLTLKFSGRGSLQVLFRRRVI
;
A
#
# COMPACT_ATOMS: atom_id res chain seq x y z
N MET A 1 18.73 -21.53 -18.71
CA MET A 1 17.88 -20.32 -18.68
C MET A 1 16.63 -20.71 -17.94
N SER A 2 16.48 -20.31 -16.70
CA SER A 2 15.25 -20.51 -15.94
C SER A 2 14.24 -19.51 -16.54
N THR A 3 13.20 -19.99 -17.18
CA THR A 3 12.03 -19.18 -17.52
C THR A 3 11.38 -18.83 -16.19
N MET A 4 11.64 -17.62 -15.69
CA MET A 4 10.86 -17.06 -14.59
C MET A 4 9.43 -16.93 -15.13
N THR A 5 8.59 -17.83 -14.70
CA THR A 5 7.15 -17.75 -14.95
C THR A 5 6.58 -16.82 -13.91
N ASN A 6 6.29 -15.59 -14.32
CA ASN A 6 5.74 -14.57 -13.44
C ASN A 6 4.31 -14.92 -13.02
N GLY A 7 4.07 -14.88 -11.73
CA GLY A 7 2.77 -15.03 -11.10
C GLY A 7 2.41 -13.83 -10.21
N ALA A 8 1.25 -13.91 -9.61
CA ALA A 8 0.82 -12.98 -8.57
C ALA A 8 -0.04 -13.69 -7.53
N THR A 9 0.03 -13.25 -6.30
CA THR A 9 -0.86 -13.66 -5.22
C THR A 9 -2.01 -12.67 -5.13
N ILE A 10 -3.23 -13.16 -5.27
CA ILE A 10 -4.46 -12.37 -5.20
C ILE A 10 -5.22 -12.74 -3.94
N THR A 11 -5.42 -11.80 -3.05
CA THR A 11 -6.15 -11.96 -1.80
C THR A 11 -7.50 -11.26 -1.89
N VAL A 12 -8.59 -11.98 -1.68
CA VAL A 12 -9.93 -11.39 -1.58
C VAL A 12 -10.11 -10.82 -0.18
N ILE A 13 -10.16 -9.50 -0.05
CA ILE A 13 -10.13 -8.80 1.26
C ILE A 13 -11.28 -9.24 2.17
N ALA A 14 -12.49 -9.38 1.63
CA ALA A 14 -13.69 -9.73 2.40
C ALA A 14 -13.62 -11.12 3.06
N THR A 15 -12.84 -12.06 2.51
CA THR A 15 -12.75 -13.44 3.00
C THR A 15 -11.37 -13.78 3.57
N GLY A 16 -10.36 -12.94 3.33
CA GLY A 16 -8.96 -13.20 3.65
C GLY A 16 -8.32 -14.34 2.86
N LYS A 17 -9.03 -14.92 1.88
CA LYS A 17 -8.50 -16.04 1.08
C LYS A 17 -7.56 -15.53 0.00
N SER A 18 -6.40 -16.17 -0.09
CA SER A 18 -5.36 -15.86 -1.08
C SER A 18 -5.23 -17.00 -2.09
N TYR A 19 -4.97 -16.63 -3.32
CA TYR A 19 -4.78 -17.55 -4.45
C TYR A 19 -3.59 -17.07 -5.27
N HIS A 20 -2.71 -17.98 -5.63
CA HIS A 20 -1.58 -17.69 -6.50
C HIS A 20 -1.89 -18.11 -7.94
N THR A 21 -1.74 -17.19 -8.87
CA THR A 21 -2.16 -17.42 -10.29
C THR A 21 -1.52 -18.65 -10.89
N LEU A 22 -0.22 -18.87 -10.67
CA LEU A 22 0.49 -20.01 -11.23
C LEU A 22 0.32 -21.30 -10.40
N ARG A 23 0.46 -21.23 -9.07
CA ARG A 23 0.43 -22.43 -8.21
C ARG A 23 -0.97 -23.02 -8.07
N ASP A 24 -1.99 -22.17 -7.90
CA ASP A 24 -3.34 -22.62 -7.61
C ASP A 24 -4.21 -22.74 -8.85
N TRP A 25 -3.94 -21.93 -9.88
CA TRP A 25 -4.74 -21.90 -11.11
C TRP A 25 -4.00 -22.42 -12.35
N GLY A 26 -2.68 -22.59 -12.29
CA GLY A 26 -1.87 -22.97 -13.45
C GLY A 26 -1.80 -21.89 -14.51
N LEU A 27 -1.98 -20.62 -14.14
CA LEU A 27 -2.01 -19.49 -15.05
C LEU A 27 -0.78 -18.60 -14.86
N ALA A 28 -0.05 -18.38 -15.94
CA ALA A 28 1.06 -17.43 -15.97
C ALA A 28 0.58 -16.04 -16.39
N ILE A 29 1.31 -15.00 -15.94
CA ILE A 29 1.14 -13.64 -16.41
C ILE A 29 1.80 -13.51 -17.77
N GLY A 30 1.05 -13.06 -18.76
CA GLY A 30 1.49 -12.94 -20.17
C GLY A 30 1.93 -11.53 -20.59
N ASN A 31 1.77 -10.52 -19.75
CA ASN A 31 2.19 -9.15 -20.03
C ASN A 31 3.26 -8.67 -19.05
N ASN A 32 4.19 -7.84 -19.53
CA ASN A 32 5.34 -7.39 -18.74
C ASN A 32 5.04 -6.12 -17.90
N ASN A 33 3.98 -5.39 -18.20
CA ASN A 33 3.69 -4.09 -17.58
C ASN A 33 2.29 -4.10 -16.99
N CYS A 34 2.14 -4.79 -15.86
CA CYS A 34 0.85 -4.97 -15.20
C CYS A 34 0.38 -3.72 -14.44
N ILE A 35 1.33 -2.93 -13.90
CA ILE A 35 1.04 -1.79 -13.04
C ILE A 35 1.15 -0.52 -13.88
N GLY A 36 0.03 0.13 -14.12
CA GLY A 36 -0.02 1.40 -14.85
C GLY A 36 0.44 2.59 -14.02
N THR A 37 0.68 3.72 -14.68
CA THR A 37 1.01 4.98 -14.02
C THR A 37 -0.22 5.57 -13.33
N PRO A 38 -0.11 6.08 -12.09
CA PRO A 38 -1.23 6.71 -11.41
C PRO A 38 -1.64 8.00 -12.11
N VAL A 39 -2.94 8.28 -12.10
CA VAL A 39 -3.51 9.50 -12.70
C VAL A 39 -3.20 10.68 -11.78
N GLN A 40 -2.45 11.64 -12.29
CA GLN A 40 -2.18 12.89 -11.58
C GLN A 40 -3.43 13.77 -11.54
N GLU A 41 -3.72 14.37 -10.40
CA GLU A 41 -4.72 15.42 -10.29
C GLU A 41 -4.10 16.76 -10.66
N THR A 42 -4.66 17.42 -11.71
CA THR A 42 -4.18 18.71 -12.18
C THR A 42 -5.31 19.72 -12.13
N PHE A 43 -4.98 20.96 -11.74
CA PHE A 43 -5.89 22.07 -11.73
C PHE A 43 -5.22 23.30 -12.36
N TYR A 44 -5.73 23.70 -13.53
CA TYR A 44 -5.25 24.86 -14.28
C TYR A 44 -6.31 25.95 -14.29
N LEU A 45 -5.89 27.19 -14.05
CA LEU A 45 -6.74 28.38 -14.12
C LEU A 45 -6.42 29.20 -15.36
N ASP A 46 -7.42 29.44 -16.18
CA ASP A 46 -7.34 30.38 -17.31
C ASP A 46 -7.53 31.81 -16.79
N VAL A 47 -6.59 32.71 -17.10
CA VAL A 47 -6.66 34.11 -16.73
C VAL A 47 -6.90 34.92 -17.99
N PRO A 48 -8.08 35.58 -18.14
CA PRO A 48 -8.40 36.40 -19.31
C PRO A 48 -7.34 37.50 -19.56
N GLY A 49 -6.76 37.50 -20.77
CA GLY A 49 -5.76 38.47 -21.16
C GLY A 49 -4.30 38.12 -20.76
N ALA A 50 -4.06 36.97 -20.19
CA ALA A 50 -2.73 36.41 -19.95
C ALA A 50 -2.44 35.28 -20.95
N ASP A 51 -1.16 35.12 -21.31
CA ASP A 51 -0.73 33.95 -22.07
C ASP A 51 -0.52 32.73 -21.14
N GLY A 52 -1.09 31.55 -21.53
CA GLY A 52 -0.96 30.29 -20.82
C GLY A 52 -1.93 30.15 -19.65
N PHE A 53 -1.71 29.11 -18.84
CA PHE A 53 -2.53 28.79 -17.66
C PHE A 53 -1.69 28.92 -16.39
N LEU A 54 -2.34 29.30 -15.29
CA LEU A 54 -1.75 29.19 -13.97
C LEU A 54 -1.98 27.78 -13.43
N ASP A 55 -0.91 27.10 -13.05
CA ASP A 55 -0.96 25.77 -12.45
C ASP A 55 -1.16 25.88 -10.92
N TYR A 56 -2.31 25.42 -10.46
CA TYR A 56 -2.67 25.33 -9.03
C TYR A 56 -2.73 23.91 -8.51
N SER A 57 -2.21 22.94 -9.28
CA SER A 57 -2.31 21.51 -8.96
C SER A 57 -1.73 21.15 -7.58
N GLU A 58 -0.71 21.90 -7.15
CA GLU A 58 -0.01 21.66 -5.87
C GLU A 58 -0.29 22.73 -4.80
N ALA A 59 -1.15 23.73 -5.10
CA ALA A 59 -1.34 24.91 -4.27
C ALA A 59 -1.82 24.61 -2.82
N LEU A 60 -2.57 23.52 -2.62
CA LEU A 60 -3.08 23.11 -1.31
C LEU A 60 -2.16 22.17 -0.54
N THR A 61 -1.30 21.44 -1.22
CA THR A 61 -0.54 20.33 -0.63
C THR A 61 0.96 20.49 -0.74
N GLY A 62 1.42 21.40 -1.60
CA GLY A 62 2.83 21.58 -1.93
C GLY A 62 3.47 20.41 -2.68
N ARG A 63 2.65 19.46 -3.17
CA ARG A 63 3.12 18.25 -3.84
C ARG A 63 2.06 17.69 -4.79
N PRO A 64 2.45 16.84 -5.79
CA PRO A 64 1.51 16.17 -6.68
C PRO A 64 0.54 15.25 -5.91
N ILE A 65 -0.72 15.25 -6.34
CA ILE A 65 -1.76 14.34 -5.84
C ILE A 65 -2.11 13.36 -6.94
N PHE A 66 -2.27 12.09 -6.57
CA PHE A 66 -2.68 11.03 -7.47
C PHE A 66 -4.06 10.47 -7.08
N LYS A 67 -4.91 10.21 -8.09
CA LYS A 67 -6.27 9.68 -7.88
C LYS A 67 -6.31 8.17 -7.87
N GLN A 68 -5.96 7.56 -8.98
CA GLN A 68 -6.00 6.11 -9.16
C GLN A 68 -4.94 5.68 -10.17
N ARG A 69 -4.67 4.38 -10.21
CA ARG A 69 -3.89 3.73 -11.27
C ARG A 69 -4.64 2.54 -11.86
N PRO A 70 -4.49 2.26 -13.14
CA PRO A 70 -4.95 1.00 -13.71
C PRO A 70 -3.94 -0.11 -13.42
N ILE A 71 -4.45 -1.29 -13.09
CA ILE A 71 -3.66 -2.53 -13.06
C ILE A 71 -4.32 -3.50 -14.02
N GLU A 72 -3.56 -4.04 -14.95
CA GLU A 72 -4.04 -4.95 -15.99
C GLU A 72 -3.15 -6.18 -16.09
N ILE A 73 -3.72 -7.34 -15.80
CA ILE A 73 -3.01 -8.62 -15.80
C ILE A 73 -3.65 -9.52 -16.84
N ILE A 74 -2.88 -9.94 -17.84
CA ILE A 74 -3.28 -10.95 -18.80
C ILE A 74 -2.84 -12.30 -18.25
N LEU A 75 -3.80 -13.13 -17.87
CA LEU A 75 -3.56 -14.45 -17.35
C LEU A 75 -3.81 -15.48 -18.45
N GLY A 76 -2.86 -16.38 -18.66
CA GLY A 76 -2.95 -17.40 -19.67
C GLY A 76 -2.44 -18.76 -19.19
N GLY A 77 -3.00 -19.81 -19.75
CA GLY A 77 -2.60 -21.18 -19.42
C GLY A 77 -3.18 -22.21 -20.37
N THR A 78 -2.87 -23.46 -20.08
CA THR A 78 -3.36 -24.60 -20.86
C THR A 78 -4.15 -25.54 -19.95
N MET A 79 -5.39 -25.85 -20.31
CA MET A 79 -6.22 -26.83 -19.62
C MET A 79 -7.22 -27.49 -20.60
N ASP A 80 -7.85 -28.57 -20.16
CA ASP A 80 -8.85 -29.25 -21.00
C ASP A 80 -9.94 -28.27 -21.47
N ARG A 81 -10.23 -28.34 -22.77
CA ARG A 81 -11.22 -27.47 -23.43
C ARG A 81 -12.57 -27.43 -22.72
N ARG A 82 -13.00 -28.52 -22.09
CA ARG A 82 -14.31 -28.63 -21.42
C ARG A 82 -14.33 -27.87 -20.08
N ILE A 83 -13.18 -27.68 -19.44
CA ILE A 83 -13.06 -27.10 -18.10
C ILE A 83 -13.03 -25.57 -18.15
N TRP A 84 -12.54 -24.97 -19.24
CA TRP A 84 -12.34 -23.54 -19.33
C TRP A 84 -13.56 -22.70 -18.96
N ASN A 85 -14.76 -23.05 -19.47
CA ASN A 85 -15.95 -22.23 -19.20
C ASN A 85 -16.37 -22.28 -17.74
N SER A 86 -16.29 -23.45 -17.09
CA SER A 86 -16.59 -23.57 -15.66
C SER A 86 -15.51 -22.91 -14.81
N PHE A 87 -14.27 -23.03 -15.21
CA PHE A 87 -13.14 -22.37 -14.54
C PHE A 87 -13.29 -20.85 -14.55
N ILE A 88 -13.50 -20.23 -15.73
CA ILE A 88 -13.72 -18.78 -15.85
C ILE A 88 -14.95 -18.31 -15.08
N SER A 89 -16.03 -19.10 -15.08
CA SER A 89 -17.21 -18.80 -14.26
C SER A 89 -16.84 -18.77 -12.77
N SER A 90 -16.05 -19.72 -12.30
CA SER A 90 -15.59 -19.78 -10.92
C SER A 90 -14.68 -18.59 -10.55
N ILE A 91 -13.75 -18.22 -11.44
CA ILE A 91 -12.88 -17.04 -11.25
C ILE A 91 -13.70 -15.76 -11.22
N ARG A 92 -14.71 -15.61 -12.08
CA ARG A 92 -15.62 -14.46 -12.04
C ARG A 92 -16.39 -14.38 -10.73
N ILE A 93 -16.96 -15.47 -10.26
CA ILE A 93 -17.65 -15.52 -8.96
C ILE A 93 -16.69 -15.17 -7.82
N LEU A 94 -15.45 -15.60 -7.92
CA LEU A 94 -14.43 -15.38 -6.90
C LEU A 94 -13.94 -13.93 -6.85
N LEU A 95 -13.69 -13.29 -7.99
CA LEU A 95 -12.95 -12.03 -8.08
C LEU A 95 -13.79 -10.85 -8.59
N HIS A 96 -14.68 -11.09 -9.59
CA HIS A 96 -15.33 -9.98 -10.28
C HIS A 96 -16.18 -9.12 -9.36
N GLY A 97 -15.94 -7.81 -9.38
CA GLY A 97 -16.60 -6.83 -8.52
C GLY A 97 -16.13 -6.84 -7.06
N LYS A 98 -15.18 -7.68 -6.65
CA LYS A 98 -14.69 -7.74 -5.27
C LYS A 98 -13.43 -6.90 -5.07
N ARG A 99 -13.24 -6.41 -3.85
CA ARG A 99 -12.01 -5.74 -3.47
C ARG A 99 -10.92 -6.79 -3.22
N VAL A 100 -9.79 -6.63 -3.89
CA VAL A 100 -8.67 -7.55 -3.83
C VAL A 100 -7.38 -6.80 -3.50
N ARG A 101 -6.43 -7.56 -2.95
CA ARG A 101 -5.04 -7.17 -2.79
C ARG A 101 -4.21 -8.04 -3.72
N ILE A 102 -3.27 -7.44 -4.44
CA ILE A 102 -2.38 -8.15 -5.36
C ILE A 102 -0.93 -7.92 -4.96
N VAL A 103 -0.17 -9.00 -4.89
CA VAL A 103 1.28 -9.03 -4.73
C VAL A 103 1.87 -9.73 -5.95
N PHE A 104 2.74 -9.06 -6.67
CA PHE A 104 3.43 -9.63 -7.84
C PHE A 104 4.71 -10.36 -7.41
N ASP A 105 5.02 -11.49 -8.05
CA ASP A 105 6.24 -12.25 -7.77
C ASP A 105 7.51 -11.46 -8.10
N ASP A 106 7.43 -10.55 -9.09
CA ASP A 106 8.52 -9.65 -9.47
C ASP A 106 8.72 -8.49 -8.48
N PHE A 107 7.71 -8.20 -7.65
CA PHE A 107 7.74 -7.12 -6.67
C PHE A 107 7.14 -7.57 -5.33
N PRO A 108 7.77 -8.56 -4.67
CA PRO A 108 7.17 -9.29 -3.55
C PRO A 108 7.06 -8.48 -2.26
N GLY A 109 7.75 -7.35 -2.15
CA GLY A 109 7.71 -6.47 -0.96
C GLY A 109 6.48 -5.60 -0.85
N TYR A 110 5.68 -5.49 -1.92
CA TYR A 110 4.58 -4.53 -2.01
C TYR A 110 3.28 -5.14 -2.50
N TYR A 111 2.18 -4.53 -2.13
CA TYR A 111 0.86 -4.90 -2.61
C TYR A 111 0.07 -3.68 -3.09
N TRP A 112 -0.84 -3.93 -4.00
CA TRP A 112 -1.83 -2.96 -4.48
C TRP A 112 -3.23 -3.44 -4.17
N GLU A 113 -4.14 -2.50 -3.91
CA GLU A 113 -5.53 -2.81 -3.62
C GLU A 113 -6.47 -2.11 -4.60
N GLY A 114 -7.57 -2.77 -4.89
CA GLY A 114 -8.64 -2.21 -5.71
C GLY A 114 -9.75 -3.21 -5.98
N ARG A 115 -10.70 -2.81 -6.83
CA ARG A 115 -11.83 -3.65 -7.19
C ARG A 115 -11.54 -4.37 -8.50
N ALA A 116 -11.57 -5.70 -8.46
CA ALA A 116 -11.21 -6.55 -9.59
C ALA A 116 -12.35 -6.69 -10.60
N GLU A 117 -12.00 -6.72 -11.87
CA GLU A 117 -12.86 -7.02 -12.99
C GLU A 117 -12.22 -8.14 -13.83
N VAL A 118 -12.99 -9.17 -14.16
CA VAL A 118 -12.55 -10.29 -15.00
C VAL A 118 -13.20 -10.13 -16.37
N THR A 119 -12.39 -9.83 -17.38
CA THR A 119 -12.85 -9.47 -18.74
C THR A 119 -12.07 -10.25 -19.82
N GLU A 120 -12.41 -10.04 -21.05
CA GLU A 120 -11.66 -10.44 -22.26
C GLU A 120 -11.22 -11.91 -22.28
N PHE A 121 -12.16 -12.82 -21.94
CA PHE A 121 -11.87 -14.25 -22.06
C PHE A 121 -11.83 -14.67 -23.52
N ASP A 122 -10.68 -15.19 -23.95
CA ASP A 122 -10.48 -15.82 -25.25
C ASP A 122 -9.88 -17.21 -25.09
N ARG A 123 -10.14 -18.08 -26.08
CA ARG A 123 -9.66 -19.46 -26.05
C ARG A 123 -9.46 -20.01 -27.44
N VAL A 124 -8.28 -20.58 -27.66
CA VAL A 124 -7.93 -21.34 -28.83
C VAL A 124 -7.58 -22.77 -28.41
N ARG A 125 -8.50 -23.71 -28.65
CA ARG A 125 -8.37 -25.12 -28.24
C ARG A 125 -8.22 -25.28 -26.72
N GLU A 126 -7.03 -25.68 -26.25
CA GLU A 126 -6.67 -25.90 -24.86
C GLU A 126 -6.04 -24.67 -24.21
N ILE A 127 -5.57 -23.71 -25.01
CA ILE A 127 -4.98 -22.48 -24.54
C ILE A 127 -6.08 -21.45 -24.32
N GLY A 128 -6.16 -20.91 -23.12
CA GLY A 128 -7.10 -19.85 -22.79
C GLY A 128 -6.38 -18.69 -22.15
N THR A 129 -6.89 -17.49 -22.39
CA THR A 129 -6.43 -16.25 -21.79
C THR A 129 -7.61 -15.42 -21.30
N PHE A 130 -7.42 -14.67 -20.24
CA PHE A 130 -8.37 -13.66 -19.81
C PHE A 130 -7.63 -12.48 -19.14
N LYS A 131 -8.30 -11.35 -19.07
CA LYS A 131 -7.79 -10.16 -18.43
C LYS A 131 -8.40 -9.99 -17.05
N LEU A 132 -7.54 -9.86 -16.05
CA LEU A 132 -7.89 -9.38 -14.73
C LEU A 132 -7.49 -7.91 -14.65
N SER A 133 -8.45 -7.03 -14.50
CA SER A 133 -8.27 -5.59 -14.45
C SER A 133 -8.67 -5.04 -13.10
N ILE A 134 -7.92 -4.05 -12.62
CA ILE A 134 -8.30 -3.18 -11.50
C ILE A 134 -8.17 -1.75 -12.03
N PRO A 135 -9.21 -1.21 -12.67
CA PRO A 135 -9.12 0.06 -13.38
C PRO A 135 -8.92 1.26 -12.46
N GLN A 136 -9.33 1.12 -11.20
CA GLN A 136 -9.25 2.15 -10.18
C GLN A 136 -8.58 1.60 -8.91
N ALA A 137 -7.36 1.06 -9.06
CA ALA A 137 -6.54 0.68 -7.92
C ALA A 137 -6.07 1.93 -7.14
N ASP A 138 -5.69 1.71 -5.89
CA ASP A 138 -5.01 2.74 -5.11
C ASP A 138 -3.77 3.24 -5.88
N PRO A 139 -3.49 4.55 -5.92
CA PRO A 139 -2.33 5.08 -6.62
C PRO A 139 -1.00 4.54 -6.10
N TYR A 140 -0.96 4.12 -4.85
CA TYR A 140 0.26 3.66 -4.18
C TYR A 140 0.30 2.14 -4.03
N GLY A 141 1.50 1.58 -4.16
CA GLY A 141 1.83 0.27 -3.61
C GLY A 141 2.21 0.41 -2.14
N TYR A 142 1.72 -0.48 -1.30
CA TYR A 142 1.98 -0.49 0.13
C TYR A 142 2.96 -1.59 0.49
N SER A 143 3.96 -1.29 1.31
CA SER A 143 4.85 -2.30 1.86
C SER A 143 4.06 -3.40 2.58
N LEU A 144 4.44 -4.65 2.40
CA LEU A 144 3.88 -5.76 3.18
C LEU A 144 4.25 -5.66 4.65
N ASN A 145 5.43 -5.11 4.94
CA ASN A 145 5.84 -4.79 6.29
C ASN A 145 5.17 -3.49 6.77
N ASP A 146 4.59 -3.52 7.97
CA ASP A 146 3.95 -2.38 8.63
C ASP A 146 4.62 -1.97 9.93
N ASN A 147 5.89 -2.34 10.12
CA ASN A 147 6.67 -2.14 11.33
C ASN A 147 5.99 -2.56 12.66
N SER A 148 4.91 -3.34 12.60
CA SER A 148 4.17 -3.76 13.82
C SER A 148 4.85 -4.89 14.58
N THR A 149 5.62 -5.71 13.89
CA THR A 149 6.31 -6.89 14.44
C THR A 149 7.76 -6.91 14.02
N SER A 150 8.63 -7.32 14.94
CA SER A 150 10.03 -7.66 14.67
C SER A 150 10.13 -9.15 14.44
N ASP A 151 9.91 -9.58 13.21
CA ASP A 151 10.29 -10.93 12.83
C ASP A 151 11.78 -10.94 12.51
N TRP A 152 12.50 -11.88 13.10
CA TRP A 152 13.97 -12.08 12.98
C TRP A 152 14.43 -12.44 11.56
N LEU A 153 13.55 -12.46 10.62
CA LEU A 153 13.77 -12.67 9.21
C LEU A 153 13.93 -11.31 8.54
N TRP A 154 14.55 -11.26 7.40
CA TRP A 154 14.81 -10.10 6.55
C TRP A 154 13.54 -9.28 6.17
N ASN A 155 12.42 -9.52 6.82
CA ASN A 155 11.13 -8.87 6.58
C ASN A 155 11.11 -7.36 6.85
N PRO A 156 11.83 -6.81 7.87
CA PRO A 156 11.86 -5.37 8.07
C PRO A 156 12.75 -4.62 7.07
N PHE A 157 13.59 -5.34 6.28
CA PHE A 157 14.44 -4.69 5.29
C PHE A 157 13.68 -4.49 3.97
N ASP A 158 13.50 -3.24 3.61
CA ASP A 158 12.96 -2.87 2.31
C ASP A 158 14.12 -2.78 1.30
N PHE A 159 14.19 -3.77 0.40
CA PHE A 159 15.25 -3.86 -0.61
C PHE A 159 15.18 -2.76 -1.67
N GLU A 160 14.01 -2.19 -1.91
CA GLU A 160 13.80 -1.11 -2.88
C GLU A 160 14.27 0.23 -2.32
N LEU A 161 13.96 0.49 -1.05
CA LEU A 161 14.29 1.74 -0.38
C LEU A 161 15.61 1.67 0.40
N GLY A 162 16.14 0.46 0.67
CA GLY A 162 17.36 0.26 1.43
C GLY A 162 17.25 0.65 2.90
N VAL A 163 16.05 0.57 3.47
CA VAL A 163 15.76 0.95 4.86
C VAL A 163 15.29 -0.24 5.69
N ILE A 164 15.48 -0.14 7.00
CA ILE A 164 14.95 -1.10 7.97
C ILE A 164 13.84 -0.40 8.75
N ASP A 165 12.65 -0.98 8.75
CA ASP A 165 11.50 -0.50 9.48
C ASP A 165 11.24 -1.35 10.72
N ASP A 166 12.04 -1.13 11.76
CA ASP A 166 11.88 -1.81 13.04
C ASP A 166 10.67 -1.28 13.82
N PRO A 167 10.05 -2.12 14.67
CA PRO A 167 9.00 -1.68 15.58
C PRO A 167 9.50 -0.59 16.53
N ILE A 168 8.82 0.54 16.56
CA ILE A 168 9.11 1.62 17.49
C ILE A 168 8.16 1.49 18.67
N GLN A 169 8.65 0.91 19.77
CA GLN A 169 7.92 0.78 21.02
C GLN A 169 8.54 1.70 22.08
N ILE A 170 7.71 2.50 22.73
CA ILE A 170 8.12 3.48 23.73
C ILE A 170 7.34 3.23 25.02
N THR A 171 8.07 3.11 26.13
CA THR A 171 7.50 3.03 27.46
C THR A 171 8.05 4.18 28.29
N LEU A 172 7.15 5.04 28.79
CA LEU A 172 7.46 6.16 29.64
C LEU A 172 7.10 5.84 31.10
N THR A 173 8.08 6.00 31.98
CA THR A 173 7.96 5.71 33.41
C THR A 173 8.17 6.99 34.23
N ALA A 174 8.02 6.89 35.55
CA ALA A 174 8.32 8.02 36.45
C ALA A 174 9.80 8.46 36.37
N ASP A 175 10.70 7.49 36.18
CA ASP A 175 12.14 7.74 36.14
C ASP A 175 12.62 8.18 34.75
N SER A 176 11.84 7.86 33.70
CA SER A 176 12.10 8.27 32.31
C SER A 176 10.79 8.77 31.68
N PRO A 177 10.38 10.03 32.04
CA PRO A 177 9.08 10.56 31.62
C PRO A 177 9.08 11.14 30.19
N THR A 178 10.19 11.11 29.48
CA THR A 178 10.32 11.64 28.11
C THR A 178 11.05 10.66 27.21
N SER A 179 10.65 10.60 25.94
CA SER A 179 11.32 9.86 24.89
C SER A 179 11.12 10.54 23.56
N SER A 180 11.94 10.20 22.57
CA SER A 180 11.78 10.69 21.21
C SER A 180 12.12 9.60 20.19
N CYS A 181 11.47 9.65 19.02
CA CYS A 181 11.85 8.85 17.87
C CYS A 181 11.85 9.72 16.62
N THR A 182 12.66 9.33 15.64
CA THR A 182 12.72 9.98 14.34
C THR A 182 12.43 8.93 13.27
N ILE A 183 11.50 9.27 12.38
CA ILE A 183 11.12 8.44 11.23
C ILE A 183 11.73 9.10 10.00
N SER A 184 12.54 8.34 9.27
CA SER A 184 13.23 8.86 8.09
C SER A 184 12.26 9.21 6.97
N HIS A 185 12.57 10.29 6.27
CA HIS A 185 11.84 10.80 5.13
C HIS A 185 11.60 9.76 4.02
N SER A 186 10.66 10.04 3.15
CA SER A 186 10.33 9.20 2.00
C SER A 186 9.88 10.06 0.83
N ALA A 187 10.36 9.75 -0.36
CA ALA A 187 9.92 10.41 -1.59
C ALA A 187 8.42 10.24 -1.85
N VAL A 188 7.83 9.13 -1.37
CA VAL A 188 6.38 8.90 -1.40
C VAL A 188 5.83 9.05 0.02
N PRO A 189 5.04 10.10 0.28
CA PRO A 189 4.57 10.37 1.64
C PRO A 189 3.68 9.27 2.20
N PHE A 190 3.83 8.98 3.49
CA PHE A 190 3.01 8.02 4.21
C PHE A 190 2.56 8.56 5.57
N VAL A 191 1.46 8.04 6.07
CA VAL A 191 0.86 8.45 7.35
C VAL A 191 1.38 7.58 8.47
N VAL A 192 1.67 8.21 9.60
CA VAL A 192 2.04 7.54 10.85
C VAL A 192 0.83 7.53 11.78
N SER A 193 0.65 6.45 12.53
CA SER A 193 -0.35 6.36 13.61
C SER A 193 0.31 5.97 14.92
N ILE A 194 -0.27 6.44 16.03
CA ILE A 194 0.22 6.14 17.37
C ILE A 194 -0.77 5.22 18.06
N GLN A 195 -0.37 3.99 18.32
CA GLN A 195 -1.13 3.01 19.07
C GLN A 195 -0.75 3.07 20.56
N VAL A 196 -1.61 3.66 21.38
CA VAL A 196 -1.40 3.73 22.82
C VAL A 196 -2.00 2.51 23.50
N THR A 197 -1.16 1.73 24.18
CA THR A 197 -1.58 0.51 24.90
C THR A 197 -1.94 0.79 26.35
N ASP A 198 -1.19 1.71 26.99
CA ASP A 198 -1.42 2.08 28.38
C ASP A 198 -1.18 3.57 28.60
N ILE A 199 -1.96 4.18 29.52
CA ILE A 199 -1.84 5.57 29.93
C ILE A 199 -1.84 5.64 31.46
N GLY A 200 -0.76 6.22 32.01
CA GLY A 200 -0.68 6.49 33.47
C GLY A 200 -1.44 7.73 33.90
N GLU A 201 -1.48 7.98 35.21
CA GLU A 201 -2.27 9.05 35.83
C GLU A 201 -1.91 10.46 35.30
N THR A 202 -0.67 10.70 34.89
CA THR A 202 -0.21 12.00 34.36
C THR A 202 -0.59 12.23 32.89
N GLY A 203 -1.23 11.24 32.26
CA GLY A 203 -1.53 11.28 30.84
C GLY A 203 -0.30 11.04 29.96
N LEU A 204 -0.53 11.05 28.66
CA LEU A 204 0.47 10.86 27.60
C LEU A 204 0.32 12.00 26.60
N LYS A 205 1.43 12.69 26.31
CA LYS A 205 1.49 13.83 25.41
C LYS A 205 2.52 13.56 24.32
N MET A 206 2.21 13.95 23.11
CA MET A 206 3.11 13.95 21.96
C MET A 206 3.33 15.40 21.52
N THR A 207 4.56 15.73 21.16
CA THR A 207 4.92 17.00 20.54
C THR A 207 5.48 16.72 19.15
N VAL A 208 4.92 17.38 18.14
CA VAL A 208 5.39 17.35 16.74
C VAL A 208 5.40 18.79 16.21
N ASP A 209 6.48 19.18 15.55
CA ASP A 209 6.70 20.53 14.98
C ASP A 209 6.45 21.71 15.94
N GLY A 210 6.54 21.46 17.24
CA GLY A 210 6.31 22.45 18.29
C GLY A 210 4.91 22.43 18.88
N ASP A 211 3.98 21.72 18.29
CA ASP A 211 2.61 21.58 18.77
C ASP A 211 2.43 20.34 19.64
N ASP A 212 1.60 20.48 20.66
CA ASP A 212 1.38 19.48 21.69
C ASP A 212 0.00 18.82 21.55
N TYR A 213 0.00 17.49 21.50
CA TYR A 213 -1.20 16.65 21.36
C TYR A 213 -1.34 15.71 22.54
N LEU A 214 -2.51 15.71 23.17
CA LEU A 214 -2.86 14.70 24.19
C LEU A 214 -3.29 13.41 23.51
N LEU A 215 -2.60 12.32 23.85
CA LEU A 215 -2.90 11.01 23.29
C LEU A 215 -3.98 10.30 24.12
N GLN A 216 -4.84 9.58 23.42
CA GLN A 216 -5.88 8.73 24.00
C GLN A 216 -5.50 7.25 23.90
N LYS A 217 -6.04 6.42 24.78
CA LYS A 217 -5.85 4.97 24.68
C LYS A 217 -6.47 4.44 23.37
N GLY A 218 -5.73 3.62 22.67
CA GLY A 218 -6.07 3.13 21.34
C GLY A 218 -5.30 3.81 20.22
N GLU A 219 -5.84 3.80 19.02
CA GLU A 219 -5.20 4.38 17.84
C GLU A 219 -5.46 5.89 17.74
N ASN A 220 -4.37 6.67 17.64
CA ASN A 220 -4.40 8.11 17.43
C ASN A 220 -3.87 8.40 16.02
N ARG A 221 -4.68 9.07 15.19
CA ARG A 221 -4.34 9.52 13.84
C ARG A 221 -4.50 11.03 13.76
N LEU A 222 -3.45 11.72 13.39
CA LEU A 222 -3.41 13.16 13.23
C LEU A 222 -2.95 13.51 11.82
N ALA A 223 -3.46 14.59 11.25
CA ALA A 223 -3.10 15.03 9.90
C ALA A 223 -1.62 15.42 9.80
N GLU A 224 -1.05 15.89 10.89
CA GLU A 224 0.35 16.32 11.02
C GLU A 224 1.33 15.14 11.02
N LEU A 225 0.86 13.92 11.27
CA LEU A 225 1.68 12.72 11.26
C LEU A 225 1.88 12.19 9.82
N LEU A 226 2.33 13.06 8.93
CA LEU A 226 2.66 12.75 7.55
C LEU A 226 4.18 12.84 7.36
N VAL A 227 4.81 11.73 7.02
CA VAL A 227 6.22 11.69 6.61
C VAL A 227 6.29 11.95 5.11
N GLY A 228 7.07 12.93 4.70
CA GLY A 228 7.32 13.29 3.31
C GLY A 228 8.82 13.51 3.08
N ASP A 229 9.18 14.64 2.49
CA ASP A 229 10.55 14.99 2.10
C ASP A 229 11.49 15.26 3.29
N HIS A 230 10.96 15.34 4.51
CA HIS A 230 11.72 15.60 5.73
C HIS A 230 11.46 14.50 6.76
N ASP A 231 12.48 14.29 7.62
CA ASP A 231 12.37 13.37 8.74
C ASP A 231 11.34 13.89 9.74
N LEU A 232 10.47 13.00 10.20
CA LEU A 232 9.48 13.31 11.24
C LEU A 232 10.04 12.95 12.60
N THR A 233 10.22 13.95 13.46
CA THR A 233 10.65 13.74 14.86
C THR A 233 9.48 13.90 15.80
N LEU A 234 9.15 12.83 16.51
CA LEU A 234 8.12 12.77 17.53
C LEU A 234 8.76 12.76 18.91
N LYS A 235 8.29 13.64 19.80
CA LYS A 235 8.69 13.67 21.20
C LYS A 235 7.50 13.30 22.06
N PHE A 236 7.73 12.40 23.01
CA PHE A 236 6.68 11.94 23.92
C PHE A 236 7.02 12.31 25.36
N SER A 237 5.99 12.63 26.13
CA SER A 237 6.13 12.97 27.56
C SER A 237 4.92 12.46 28.36
N GLY A 238 5.14 12.14 29.64
CA GLY A 238 4.12 11.63 30.55
C GLY A 238 4.41 10.23 31.04
N ARG A 239 3.38 9.40 31.19
CA ARG A 239 3.46 8.00 31.62
C ARG A 239 2.57 7.12 30.75
N GLY A 240 3.10 6.00 30.32
CA GLY A 240 2.36 5.01 29.53
C GLY A 240 3.21 4.27 28.55
N SER A 241 2.57 3.43 27.73
CA SER A 241 3.21 2.65 26.69
C SER A 241 2.51 2.87 25.36
N LEU A 242 3.30 3.07 24.33
CA LEU A 242 2.80 3.30 22.96
C LEU A 242 3.68 2.60 21.93
N GLN A 243 3.11 2.42 20.76
CA GLN A 243 3.81 1.96 19.56
C GLN A 243 3.55 2.95 18.42
N VAL A 244 4.60 3.30 17.69
CA VAL A 244 4.51 4.12 16.49
C VAL A 244 4.39 3.20 15.29
N LEU A 245 3.29 3.30 14.56
CA LEU A 245 2.95 2.42 13.43
C LEU A 245 2.93 3.21 12.13
N PHE A 246 3.55 2.67 11.11
CA PHE A 246 3.51 3.23 9.77
C PHE A 246 3.69 2.15 8.71
N ARG A 247 3.37 2.49 7.49
CA ARG A 247 3.56 1.63 6.32
C ARG A 247 4.09 2.46 5.16
N ARG A 248 5.27 2.10 4.66
CA ARG A 248 5.85 2.78 3.51
C ARG A 248 5.05 2.52 2.24
N ARG A 249 5.20 3.45 1.31
CA ARG A 249 4.51 3.42 0.01
C ARG A 249 5.51 3.58 -1.12
N VAL A 250 5.14 3.04 -2.28
CA VAL A 250 5.81 3.27 -3.58
C VAL A 250 4.78 3.74 -4.61
N ILE A 251 5.27 4.42 -5.65
CA ILE A 251 4.44 4.93 -6.73
C ILE A 251 4.63 4.10 -8.00
#